data_b858d149d442d52a8d74158f63c8532d
#
_entry.id   b858d149d442d52a8d74158f63c8532d
#
_cell.length_a   1.000
_cell.length_b   1.000
_cell.length_c   1.000
_cell.angle_alpha   90.00
_cell.angle_beta   90.00
_cell.angle_gamma   90.00
#
_symmetry.space_group_name_H-M   'P 1'
#
loop_
_entity.id
_entity.type
_entity.pdbx_description
1 polymer ?
#
loop_
_entity_poly.entity_id
_entity_poly.type
_entity_poly.pdbx_seq_one_letter_code
_entity_poly.pdbx_strand_id
1 'polypeptide(L)'
;MLKPLSGKNRKIKPFEVYDIETTTDLCRVYLVGWYNGDNYRYWESEPLPPENPNSAMAQFLQWRFETPTRCPQYAHNGGNFDAVFALSSIIKLWPKLTVEIIPSQSSILLMKVEDKETHSKWEFRDSARTLPDSLENLGQCFMGAGKVKDIDYEKLHLDPRRYEYLKQDCTLLYDVLSKYFTLLYDRLGGTAGISAASTALATYRTSYQSRPLPEISEHATRLARAGYYGGRCEPFRREFTANQSTEVLHCFDVNSMYPWAMRHPQPIEELDIEGYHPELTGFIDCTISVQECHMPILPCRTRNKLLFPIGRWRGVFSTCELRLAIASGQATVLQYHESVYFRTADIFSNYVDTLYRFRDKTNPDWDLAIDRMAKIALNSLYGKFGSQEVRETIHIRPSYNDMVNKQMQQMPSPLGVDCYIERTTKHSSYMLPQISAWITALGRCRLAEGLLGVGSDAYYCDTDSIYTTRHLDTGSALGEWKDEYIKNPINYAYFLSPKVYVLRHEHNFPDSESNITNKAKGFSKFAEKLPANAVSLLASGESLEVSRFAKARSVIRGDFGLMLSQKRCHMDYEKRIFHDDGSSEPRRVDFE
;
A
#
# COMPACT_ATOMS: atom_id res chain seq x y z
N MET A 1 16.45 -0.96 -21.09
CA MET A 1 15.22 -0.83 -21.89
C MET A 1 14.15 -1.80 -21.40
N LEU A 2 12.96 -1.31 -21.05
CA LEU A 2 11.81 -2.14 -20.65
C LEU A 2 11.05 -2.61 -21.88
N LYS A 3 11.09 -3.92 -22.16
CA LYS A 3 10.43 -4.53 -23.34
C LYS A 3 9.05 -5.11 -22.97
N PRO A 4 8.10 -5.14 -23.91
CA PRO A 4 6.88 -5.95 -23.77
C PRO A 4 7.21 -7.40 -23.43
N LEU A 5 6.29 -8.09 -22.75
CA LEU A 5 6.39 -9.52 -22.45
C LEU A 5 5.61 -10.34 -23.48
N SER A 6 6.13 -11.53 -23.82
CA SER A 6 5.39 -12.47 -24.66
C SER A 6 4.23 -13.11 -23.87
N GLY A 7 3.02 -13.04 -24.42
CA GLY A 7 1.84 -13.67 -23.82
C GLY A 7 1.71 -15.19 -24.04
N LYS A 8 2.72 -15.86 -24.64
CA LYS A 8 2.62 -17.24 -25.12
C LYS A 8 2.46 -18.33 -24.05
N ASN A 9 2.73 -18.05 -22.79
CA ASN A 9 2.73 -19.02 -21.69
C ASN A 9 1.78 -18.67 -20.55
N ARG A 10 0.59 -18.16 -20.85
CA ARG A 10 -0.44 -17.90 -19.85
C ARG A 10 -1.12 -19.20 -19.46
N LYS A 11 -0.65 -19.84 -18.41
CA LYS A 11 -1.33 -20.99 -17.80
C LYS A 11 -1.41 -20.78 -16.30
N ILE A 12 -2.57 -21.08 -15.73
CA ILE A 12 -2.71 -21.16 -14.28
C ILE A 12 -1.78 -22.29 -13.82
N LYS A 13 -0.81 -21.93 -13.01
CA LYS A 13 0.08 -22.93 -12.39
C LYS A 13 -0.66 -23.51 -11.19
N PRO A 14 -0.54 -24.83 -10.94
CA PRO A 14 -1.06 -25.43 -9.73
C PRO A 14 -0.54 -24.70 -8.49
N PHE A 15 -1.38 -24.57 -7.49
CA PHE A 15 -1.06 -23.98 -6.20
C PHE A 15 -1.82 -24.71 -5.09
N GLU A 16 -1.42 -24.47 -3.88
CA GLU A 16 -2.02 -25.03 -2.69
C GLU A 16 -2.27 -23.89 -1.69
N VAL A 17 -3.18 -24.09 -0.76
CA VAL A 17 -3.45 -23.13 0.30
C VAL A 17 -3.32 -23.79 1.65
N TYR A 18 -3.00 -22.99 2.66
CA TYR A 18 -3.03 -23.40 4.06
C TYR A 18 -3.48 -22.25 4.94
N ASP A 19 -3.98 -22.57 6.11
CA ASP A 19 -4.42 -21.64 7.12
C ASP A 19 -4.17 -22.22 8.50
N ILE A 20 -3.99 -21.36 9.52
CA ILE A 20 -3.68 -21.78 10.89
C ILE A 20 -4.61 -21.14 11.89
N GLU A 21 -4.95 -21.91 12.93
CA GLU A 21 -5.67 -21.42 14.09
C GLU A 21 -4.76 -21.39 15.32
N THR A 22 -4.83 -20.28 16.04
CA THR A 22 -3.99 -20.03 17.20
C THR A 22 -4.82 -19.53 18.38
N THR A 23 -4.34 -19.76 19.60
CA THR A 23 -4.87 -19.10 20.80
C THR A 23 -4.51 -17.61 20.75
N THR A 24 -5.43 -16.76 21.16
CA THR A 24 -5.25 -15.29 21.11
C THR A 24 -4.29 -14.76 22.16
N ASP A 25 -4.23 -15.42 23.31
CA ASP A 25 -3.45 -15.03 24.49
C ASP A 25 -1.96 -15.40 24.38
N LEU A 26 -1.67 -16.60 23.88
CA LEU A 26 -0.31 -17.17 23.88
C LEU A 26 0.25 -17.43 22.48
N CYS A 27 -0.48 -17.11 21.42
CA CYS A 27 -0.09 -17.35 20.04
C CYS A 27 0.43 -18.76 19.76
N ARG A 28 -0.22 -19.75 20.38
CA ARG A 28 0.08 -21.18 20.20
C ARG A 28 -0.78 -21.74 19.10
N VAL A 29 -0.19 -22.54 18.24
CA VAL A 29 -0.90 -23.21 17.12
C VAL A 29 -1.56 -24.48 17.65
N TYR A 30 -2.86 -24.65 17.38
CA TYR A 30 -3.59 -25.86 17.74
C TYR A 30 -4.20 -26.57 16.52
N LEU A 31 -4.37 -25.87 15.40
CA LEU A 31 -4.98 -26.43 14.19
C LEU A 31 -4.33 -25.83 12.94
N VAL A 32 -4.05 -26.66 11.94
CA VAL A 32 -3.55 -26.25 10.62
C VAL A 32 -4.34 -26.97 9.55
N GLY A 33 -4.87 -26.23 8.57
CA GLY A 33 -5.56 -26.75 7.39
C GLY A 33 -4.74 -26.60 6.13
N TRP A 34 -4.93 -27.50 5.21
CA TRP A 34 -4.34 -27.47 3.88
C TRP A 34 -5.34 -27.97 2.81
N TYR A 35 -5.33 -27.31 1.64
CA TYR A 35 -6.22 -27.68 0.53
C TYR A 35 -5.54 -27.41 -0.82
N ASN A 36 -5.74 -28.31 -1.82
CA ASN A 36 -5.15 -28.18 -3.15
C ASN A 36 -6.19 -28.13 -4.29
N GLY A 37 -7.46 -27.98 -3.95
CA GLY A 37 -8.57 -28.01 -4.89
C GLY A 37 -9.33 -29.34 -4.91
N ASP A 38 -8.65 -30.45 -4.63
CA ASP A 38 -9.23 -31.78 -4.62
C ASP A 38 -9.27 -32.41 -3.22
N ASN A 39 -8.17 -32.24 -2.47
CA ASN A 39 -7.95 -32.89 -1.18
C ASN A 39 -7.80 -31.87 -0.07
N TYR A 40 -8.54 -32.08 1.01
CA TYR A 40 -8.40 -31.34 2.26
C TYR A 40 -7.74 -32.22 3.32
N ARG A 41 -6.79 -31.64 4.08
CA ARG A 41 -6.16 -32.25 5.25
C ARG A 41 -6.07 -31.25 6.37
N TYR A 42 -6.06 -31.73 7.61
CA TYR A 42 -5.77 -30.90 8.78
C TYR A 42 -4.89 -31.66 9.78
N TRP A 43 -4.21 -30.90 10.62
CA TRP A 43 -3.38 -31.38 11.73
C TRP A 43 -3.83 -30.64 12.99
N GLU A 44 -3.94 -31.38 14.06
CA GLU A 44 -4.41 -30.86 15.35
C GLU A 44 -3.44 -31.24 16.46
N SER A 45 -3.31 -30.37 17.44
CA SER A 45 -2.59 -30.61 18.70
C SER A 45 -3.25 -29.83 19.83
N GLU A 46 -2.88 -30.14 21.06
CA GLU A 46 -3.04 -29.14 22.13
C GLU A 46 -2.39 -27.83 21.71
N PRO A 47 -2.84 -26.67 22.24
CA PRO A 47 -2.22 -25.38 21.94
C PRO A 47 -0.74 -25.38 22.34
N LEU A 48 0.14 -25.54 21.38
CA LEU A 48 1.60 -25.64 21.56
C LEU A 48 2.33 -24.51 20.82
N PRO A 49 3.51 -24.07 21.33
CA PRO A 49 4.39 -23.21 20.55
C PRO A 49 4.75 -23.88 19.22
N PRO A 50 4.88 -23.11 18.13
CA PRO A 50 5.15 -23.68 16.80
C PRO A 50 6.46 -24.45 16.71
N GLU A 51 7.41 -24.16 17.60
CA GLU A 51 8.71 -24.87 17.72
C GLU A 51 8.62 -26.23 18.42
N ASN A 52 7.49 -26.56 19.00
CA ASN A 52 7.28 -27.87 19.60
C ASN A 52 7.08 -28.91 18.48
N PRO A 53 7.82 -30.04 18.47
CA PRO A 53 7.71 -31.05 17.42
C PRO A 53 6.33 -31.71 17.34
N ASN A 54 5.53 -31.63 18.40
CA ASN A 54 4.17 -32.17 18.45
C ASN A 54 3.09 -31.12 18.11
N SER A 55 3.47 -29.87 17.81
CA SER A 55 2.50 -28.85 17.42
C SER A 55 1.87 -29.18 16.07
N ALA A 56 0.63 -28.72 15.86
CA ALA A 56 -0.06 -28.88 14.58
C ALA A 56 0.76 -28.29 13.42
N MET A 57 1.47 -27.17 13.64
CA MET A 57 2.38 -26.58 12.64
C MET A 57 3.55 -27.50 12.30
N ALA A 58 4.20 -28.09 13.31
CA ALA A 58 5.32 -28.99 13.08
C ALA A 58 4.88 -30.26 12.32
N GLN A 59 3.73 -30.84 12.65
CA GLN A 59 3.17 -32.00 11.97
C GLN A 59 2.83 -31.68 10.49
N PHE A 60 2.24 -30.52 10.23
CA PHE A 60 1.98 -30.05 8.86
C PHE A 60 3.27 -29.90 8.06
N LEU A 61 4.28 -29.23 8.61
CA LEU A 61 5.55 -29.01 7.94
C LEU A 61 6.33 -30.32 7.72
N GLN A 62 6.29 -31.26 8.69
CA GLN A 62 6.87 -32.58 8.53
C GLN A 62 6.27 -33.29 7.30
N TRP A 63 4.94 -33.38 7.25
CA TRP A 63 4.25 -33.96 6.10
C TRP A 63 4.60 -33.22 4.80
N ARG A 64 4.67 -31.89 4.85
CA ARG A 64 4.94 -31.07 3.66
C ARG A 64 6.35 -31.32 3.12
N PHE A 65 7.34 -31.45 3.98
CA PHE A 65 8.72 -31.69 3.58
C PHE A 65 8.95 -33.15 3.11
N GLU A 66 8.17 -34.08 3.60
CA GLU A 66 8.18 -35.50 3.12
C GLU A 66 7.43 -35.69 1.80
N THR A 67 6.54 -34.73 1.44
CA THR A 67 5.75 -34.82 0.20
C THR A 67 6.29 -33.79 -0.82
N PRO A 68 7.04 -34.22 -1.85
CA PRO A 68 7.56 -33.29 -2.86
C PRO A 68 6.44 -32.51 -3.57
N THR A 69 6.63 -31.22 -3.70
CA THR A 69 5.72 -30.34 -4.47
C THR A 69 6.51 -29.22 -5.13
N ARG A 70 6.04 -28.77 -6.28
CA ARG A 70 6.50 -27.52 -6.92
C ARG A 70 5.46 -26.42 -6.85
N CYS A 71 4.34 -26.69 -6.17
CA CYS A 71 3.24 -25.75 -6.04
C CYS A 71 3.56 -24.74 -4.95
N PRO A 72 3.41 -23.44 -5.23
CA PRO A 72 3.47 -22.43 -4.17
C PRO A 72 2.29 -22.61 -3.22
N GLN A 73 2.54 -22.39 -1.93
CA GLN A 73 1.55 -22.48 -0.88
C GLN A 73 1.14 -21.08 -0.44
N TYR A 74 -0.13 -20.79 -0.54
CA TYR A 74 -0.68 -19.49 -0.17
C TYR A 74 -1.39 -19.54 1.17
N ALA A 75 -1.11 -18.56 2.02
CA ALA A 75 -1.96 -18.22 3.15
C ALA A 75 -2.45 -16.78 3.01
N HIS A 76 -3.62 -16.45 3.51
CA HIS A 76 -4.15 -15.10 3.41
C HIS A 76 -3.65 -14.23 4.55
N ASN A 77 -2.95 -13.13 4.23
CA ASN A 77 -2.17 -12.34 5.20
C ASN A 77 -1.07 -13.16 5.89
N GLY A 78 -0.68 -14.27 5.27
CA GLY A 78 0.25 -15.24 5.83
C GLY A 78 1.64 -14.67 6.08
N GLY A 79 2.11 -13.74 5.27
CA GLY A 79 3.40 -13.07 5.48
C GLY A 79 3.45 -12.26 6.77
N ASN A 80 2.31 -11.97 7.31
CA ASN A 80 2.14 -11.32 8.58
C ASN A 80 1.81 -12.28 9.73
N PHE A 81 1.45 -13.50 9.48
CA PHE A 81 0.98 -14.43 10.51
C PHE A 81 1.48 -15.85 10.23
N ASP A 82 0.83 -16.63 9.39
CA ASP A 82 1.07 -18.06 9.17
C ASP A 82 2.54 -18.40 8.84
N ALA A 83 3.14 -17.64 7.93
CA ALA A 83 4.53 -17.85 7.53
C ALA A 83 5.53 -17.55 8.65
N VAL A 84 5.18 -16.71 9.63
CA VAL A 84 6.02 -16.44 10.80
C VAL A 84 6.06 -17.65 11.72
N PHE A 85 4.91 -18.30 11.95
CA PHE A 85 4.84 -19.55 12.73
C PHE A 85 5.56 -20.69 12.02
N ALA A 86 5.36 -20.82 10.70
CA ALA A 86 6.09 -21.82 9.91
C ALA A 86 7.61 -21.61 9.99
N LEU A 87 8.08 -20.36 9.85
CA LEU A 87 9.49 -20.01 9.95
C LEU A 87 10.07 -20.37 11.32
N SER A 88 9.37 -20.08 12.40
CA SER A 88 9.78 -20.41 13.77
C SER A 88 10.00 -21.90 13.94
N SER A 89 9.05 -22.74 13.46
CA SER A 89 9.18 -24.19 13.45
C SER A 89 10.38 -24.64 12.63
N ILE A 90 10.53 -24.14 11.39
CA ILE A 90 11.60 -24.54 10.46
C ILE A 90 12.98 -24.26 11.07
N ILE A 91 13.15 -23.11 11.69
CA ILE A 91 14.43 -22.73 12.31
C ILE A 91 14.82 -23.69 13.43
N LYS A 92 13.88 -24.14 14.23
CA LYS A 92 14.16 -24.95 15.41
C LYS A 92 14.21 -26.44 15.10
N LEU A 93 13.32 -26.93 14.24
CA LEU A 93 13.11 -28.37 14.07
C LEU A 93 13.85 -28.94 12.85
N TRP A 94 14.16 -28.11 11.86
CA TRP A 94 14.87 -28.56 10.64
C TRP A 94 16.18 -27.79 10.41
N PRO A 95 17.24 -28.04 11.21
CA PRO A 95 18.49 -27.28 11.14
C PRO A 95 19.27 -27.44 9.83
N LYS A 96 18.95 -28.46 9.03
CA LYS A 96 19.58 -28.69 7.72
C LYS A 96 18.96 -27.86 6.60
N LEU A 97 17.73 -27.38 6.77
CA LEU A 97 17.05 -26.58 5.76
C LEU A 97 17.60 -25.14 5.71
N THR A 98 17.73 -24.62 4.51
CA THR A 98 18.07 -23.23 4.25
C THR A 98 16.81 -22.45 3.92
N VAL A 99 16.75 -21.17 4.34
CA VAL A 99 15.58 -20.32 4.09
C VAL A 99 16.02 -19.02 3.43
N GLU A 100 15.32 -18.66 2.36
CA GLU A 100 15.41 -17.36 1.69
C GLU A 100 14.10 -16.58 1.90
N ILE A 101 14.18 -15.37 2.42
CA ILE A 101 13.03 -14.51 2.68
C ILE A 101 13.15 -13.22 1.89
N ILE A 102 12.12 -12.91 1.10
CA ILE A 102 11.96 -11.58 0.52
C ILE A 102 11.04 -10.79 1.45
N PRO A 103 11.57 -9.80 2.17
CA PRO A 103 10.77 -8.99 3.09
C PRO A 103 9.97 -7.93 2.33
N SER A 104 8.84 -7.53 2.92
CA SER A 104 8.09 -6.33 2.52
C SER A 104 7.72 -5.55 3.76
N GLN A 105 8.48 -4.49 4.06
CA GLN A 105 8.38 -3.76 5.32
C GLN A 105 8.58 -4.71 6.54
N SER A 106 7.55 -4.91 7.34
CA SER A 106 7.58 -5.78 8.54
C SER A 106 6.98 -7.17 8.30
N SER A 107 6.84 -7.61 7.05
CA SER A 107 6.20 -8.89 6.74
C SER A 107 7.00 -9.70 5.72
N ILE A 108 6.69 -10.97 5.62
CA ILE A 108 7.25 -11.90 4.64
C ILE A 108 6.42 -11.79 3.35
N LEU A 109 7.02 -11.33 2.26
CA LEU A 109 6.39 -11.33 0.94
C LEU A 109 6.44 -12.74 0.31
N LEU A 110 7.60 -13.37 0.46
CA LEU A 110 7.89 -14.68 -0.07
C LEU A 110 8.92 -15.37 0.83
N MET A 111 8.66 -16.61 1.20
CA MET A 111 9.62 -17.48 1.89
C MET A 111 9.86 -18.73 1.04
N LYS A 112 11.13 -18.99 0.73
CA LYS A 112 11.57 -20.21 0.07
C LYS A 112 12.37 -21.03 1.06
N VAL A 113 12.07 -22.32 1.12
CA VAL A 113 12.76 -23.30 1.94
C VAL A 113 13.40 -24.31 1.00
N GLU A 114 14.66 -24.65 1.22
CA GLU A 114 15.40 -25.58 0.38
C GLU A 114 16.14 -26.61 1.24
N ASP A 115 15.97 -27.86 0.89
CA ASP A 115 16.85 -28.94 1.32
C ASP A 115 17.95 -29.12 0.26
N LYS A 116 19.19 -28.81 0.61
CA LYS A 116 20.32 -28.89 -0.32
C LYS A 116 20.78 -30.32 -0.57
N GLU A 117 20.46 -31.26 0.29
CA GLU A 117 20.81 -32.68 0.11
C GLU A 117 19.90 -33.32 -0.94
N THR A 118 18.59 -33.04 -0.88
CA THR A 118 17.59 -33.61 -1.80
C THR A 118 17.24 -32.70 -2.97
N HIS A 119 17.71 -31.44 -2.98
CA HIS A 119 17.33 -30.38 -3.92
C HIS A 119 15.82 -30.04 -3.93
N SER A 120 15.12 -30.46 -2.89
CA SER A 120 13.69 -30.15 -2.72
C SER A 120 13.50 -28.70 -2.32
N LYS A 121 12.44 -28.08 -2.89
CA LYS A 121 12.15 -26.66 -2.66
C LYS A 121 10.68 -26.47 -2.38
N TRP A 122 10.37 -25.62 -1.40
CA TRP A 122 9.02 -25.23 -1.02
C TRP A 122 8.91 -23.72 -1.00
N GLU A 123 7.77 -23.20 -1.40
CA GLU A 123 7.54 -21.78 -1.53
C GLU A 123 6.25 -21.39 -0.83
N PHE A 124 6.33 -20.44 0.12
CA PHE A 124 5.22 -19.92 0.88
C PHE A 124 4.98 -18.46 0.47
N ARG A 125 3.74 -18.11 0.12
CA ARG A 125 3.34 -16.81 -0.39
C ARG A 125 2.18 -16.22 0.41
N ASP A 126 2.15 -14.90 0.48
CA ASP A 126 1.05 -14.15 1.07
C ASP A 126 0.08 -13.66 -0.03
N SER A 127 -1.14 -14.22 -0.05
CA SER A 127 -2.18 -13.83 -1.02
C SER A 127 -2.69 -12.40 -0.82
N ALA A 128 -2.66 -11.87 0.41
CA ALA A 128 -3.05 -10.48 0.68
C ALA A 128 -2.11 -9.45 0.03
N ARG A 129 -0.92 -9.86 -0.41
CA ARG A 129 -0.03 -9.00 -1.19
C ARG A 129 -0.49 -8.81 -2.64
N THR A 130 -1.29 -9.73 -3.13
CA THR A 130 -1.88 -9.68 -4.47
C THR A 130 -3.33 -9.16 -4.42
N LEU A 131 -4.08 -9.59 -3.41
CA LEU A 131 -5.46 -9.18 -3.13
C LEU A 131 -5.54 -8.55 -1.72
N PRO A 132 -5.27 -7.25 -1.59
CA PRO A 132 -5.16 -6.57 -0.29
C PRO A 132 -6.54 -6.23 0.29
N ASP A 133 -7.25 -7.25 0.77
CA ASP A 133 -8.52 -7.12 1.51
C ASP A 133 -8.65 -8.27 2.53
N SER A 134 -9.70 -8.29 3.33
CA SER A 134 -10.00 -9.45 4.17
C SER A 134 -10.50 -10.64 3.35
N LEU A 135 -10.27 -11.87 3.81
CA LEU A 135 -10.77 -13.06 3.12
C LEU A 135 -12.31 -13.07 3.07
N GLU A 136 -12.98 -12.54 4.09
CA GLU A 136 -14.44 -12.33 4.10
C GLU A 136 -14.89 -11.46 2.92
N ASN A 137 -14.30 -10.28 2.76
CA ASN A 137 -14.65 -9.35 1.68
C ASN A 137 -14.32 -9.93 0.30
N LEU A 138 -13.20 -10.64 0.19
CA LEU A 138 -12.82 -11.31 -1.05
C LEU A 138 -13.78 -12.46 -1.37
N GLY A 139 -14.17 -13.25 -0.38
CA GLY A 139 -15.17 -14.29 -0.53
C GLY A 139 -16.50 -13.75 -1.05
N GLN A 140 -17.02 -12.70 -0.42
CA GLN A 140 -18.23 -12.03 -0.89
C GLN A 140 -18.08 -11.47 -2.30
N CYS A 141 -16.93 -10.84 -2.59
CA CYS A 141 -16.67 -10.21 -3.88
C CYS A 141 -16.52 -11.23 -5.03
N PHE A 142 -15.77 -12.31 -4.81
CA PHE A 142 -15.44 -13.28 -5.85
C PHE A 142 -16.43 -14.42 -5.92
N MET A 143 -16.94 -14.90 -4.79
CA MET A 143 -17.72 -16.15 -4.70
C MET A 143 -19.17 -15.92 -4.29
N GLY A 144 -19.54 -14.71 -3.82
CA GLY A 144 -20.84 -14.45 -3.21
C GLY A 144 -21.02 -15.16 -1.85
N ALA A 145 -19.93 -15.64 -1.25
CA ALA A 145 -19.90 -16.38 -0.01
C ALA A 145 -18.83 -15.80 0.94
N GLY A 146 -19.05 -15.92 2.22
CA GLY A 146 -18.12 -15.44 3.27
C GLY A 146 -17.66 -16.55 4.21
N LYS A 147 -17.01 -16.14 5.28
CA LYS A 147 -16.59 -17.02 6.38
C LYS A 147 -17.78 -17.52 7.19
N VAL A 148 -17.55 -18.52 8.02
CA VAL A 148 -18.53 -18.97 9.03
C VAL A 148 -18.84 -17.79 9.98
N LYS A 149 -20.13 -17.53 10.20
CA LYS A 149 -20.59 -16.43 11.05
C LYS A 149 -20.72 -16.88 12.51
N ASP A 150 -20.82 -15.90 13.40
CA ASP A 150 -21.10 -16.10 14.84
C ASP A 150 -20.06 -16.99 15.54
N ILE A 151 -18.78 -16.76 15.20
CA ILE A 151 -17.63 -17.41 15.84
C ILE A 151 -17.05 -16.47 16.89
N ASP A 152 -16.93 -16.96 18.12
CA ASP A 152 -16.14 -16.33 19.17
C ASP A 152 -14.67 -16.74 19.01
N TYR A 153 -13.87 -15.87 18.40
CA TYR A 153 -12.46 -16.13 18.12
C TYR A 153 -11.61 -16.34 19.38
N GLU A 154 -12.04 -15.80 20.54
CA GLU A 154 -11.32 -16.01 21.80
C GLU A 154 -11.47 -17.44 22.32
N LYS A 155 -12.57 -18.09 21.96
CA LYS A 155 -12.91 -19.47 22.39
C LYS A 155 -12.93 -20.47 21.25
N LEU A 156 -12.48 -20.10 20.06
CA LEU A 156 -12.55 -20.97 18.88
C LEU A 156 -11.88 -22.34 19.12
N HIS A 157 -10.77 -22.38 19.88
CA HIS A 157 -10.08 -23.61 20.21
C HIS A 157 -10.95 -24.62 21.02
N LEU A 158 -12.03 -24.16 21.66
CA LEU A 158 -13.01 -24.96 22.39
C LEU A 158 -14.29 -25.22 21.58
N ASP A 159 -14.53 -24.48 20.49
CA ASP A 159 -15.73 -24.59 19.66
C ASP A 159 -15.62 -25.82 18.72
N PRO A 160 -16.60 -26.75 18.75
CA PRO A 160 -16.60 -27.88 17.83
C PRO A 160 -16.65 -27.49 16.36
N ARG A 161 -17.12 -26.28 16.02
CA ARG A 161 -17.16 -25.76 14.66
C ARG A 161 -15.78 -25.33 14.12
N ARG A 162 -14.70 -25.38 14.94
CA ARG A 162 -13.34 -24.99 14.53
C ARG A 162 -12.84 -25.72 13.27
N TYR A 163 -13.24 -26.97 13.08
CA TYR A 163 -12.86 -27.77 11.92
C TYR A 163 -13.57 -27.31 10.65
N GLU A 164 -14.87 -27.02 10.76
CA GLU A 164 -15.67 -26.46 9.68
C GLU A 164 -15.16 -25.08 9.30
N TYR A 165 -14.89 -24.25 10.31
CA TYR A 165 -14.34 -22.91 10.15
C TYR A 165 -13.01 -22.95 9.37
N LEU A 166 -12.03 -23.72 9.82
CA LEU A 166 -10.73 -23.85 9.14
C LEU A 166 -10.88 -24.42 7.73
N LYS A 167 -11.71 -25.44 7.55
CA LYS A 167 -11.97 -26.00 6.22
C LYS A 167 -12.55 -24.96 5.27
N GLN A 168 -13.52 -24.19 5.75
CA GLN A 168 -14.14 -23.13 4.94
C GLN A 168 -13.12 -22.04 4.58
N ASP A 169 -12.25 -21.61 5.50
CA ASP A 169 -11.22 -20.62 5.21
C ASP A 169 -10.25 -21.12 4.13
N CYS A 170 -9.78 -22.36 4.22
CA CYS A 170 -8.94 -22.96 3.19
C CYS A 170 -9.66 -23.08 1.83
N THR A 171 -10.88 -23.60 1.79
CA THR A 171 -11.62 -23.76 0.53
C THR A 171 -11.97 -22.42 -0.09
N LEU A 172 -12.44 -21.46 0.71
CA LEU A 172 -12.75 -20.11 0.26
C LEU A 172 -11.51 -19.41 -0.33
N LEU A 173 -10.36 -19.53 0.33
CA LEU A 173 -9.12 -18.94 -0.18
C LEU A 173 -8.72 -19.56 -1.53
N TYR A 174 -8.82 -20.88 -1.66
CA TYR A 174 -8.52 -21.57 -2.90
C TYR A 174 -9.42 -21.14 -4.04
N ASP A 175 -10.74 -21.06 -3.80
CA ASP A 175 -11.74 -20.69 -4.79
C ASP A 175 -11.57 -19.22 -5.23
N VAL A 176 -11.33 -18.32 -4.27
CA VAL A 176 -11.02 -16.90 -4.56
C VAL A 176 -9.79 -16.79 -5.45
N LEU A 177 -8.69 -17.49 -5.12
CA LEU A 177 -7.47 -17.44 -5.91
C LEU A 177 -7.63 -18.10 -7.28
N SER A 178 -8.38 -19.20 -7.39
CA SER A 178 -8.68 -19.87 -8.65
C SER A 178 -9.46 -18.94 -9.59
N LYS A 179 -10.51 -18.29 -9.09
CA LYS A 179 -11.29 -17.31 -9.85
C LYS A 179 -10.43 -16.09 -10.20
N TYR A 180 -9.61 -15.60 -9.26
CA TYR A 180 -8.69 -14.48 -9.50
C TYR A 180 -7.72 -14.79 -10.64
N PHE A 181 -7.05 -15.95 -10.65
CA PHE A 181 -6.11 -16.30 -11.71
C PHE A 181 -6.82 -16.48 -13.06
N THR A 182 -7.99 -17.10 -13.08
CA THR A 182 -8.82 -17.23 -14.28
C THR A 182 -9.15 -15.87 -14.88
N LEU A 183 -9.73 -14.97 -14.07
CA LEU A 183 -10.09 -13.62 -14.52
C LEU A 183 -8.87 -12.78 -14.94
N LEU A 184 -7.75 -12.93 -14.23
CA LEU A 184 -6.49 -12.25 -14.58
C LEU A 184 -6.01 -12.65 -15.98
N TYR A 185 -6.03 -13.93 -16.29
CA TYR A 185 -5.57 -14.42 -17.60
C TYR A 185 -6.57 -14.16 -18.72
N ASP A 186 -7.84 -14.43 -18.49
CA ASP A 186 -8.86 -14.44 -19.54
C ASP A 186 -9.44 -13.05 -19.82
N ARG A 187 -9.63 -12.24 -18.77
CA ARG A 187 -10.31 -10.94 -18.89
C ARG A 187 -9.34 -9.77 -18.88
N LEU A 188 -8.35 -9.74 -17.98
CA LEU A 188 -7.38 -8.66 -17.89
C LEU A 188 -6.16 -8.86 -18.80
N GLY A 189 -6.00 -10.03 -19.39
CA GLY A 189 -4.85 -10.37 -20.23
C GLY A 189 -3.53 -10.39 -19.46
N GLY A 190 -3.58 -10.61 -18.16
CA GLY A 190 -2.48 -10.43 -17.23
C GLY A 190 -1.60 -11.65 -17.03
N THR A 191 -0.61 -11.49 -16.17
CA THR A 191 0.26 -12.55 -15.66
C THR A 191 0.49 -12.31 -14.17
N ALA A 192 0.32 -13.36 -13.37
CA ALA A 192 0.46 -13.25 -11.92
C ALA A 192 1.90 -12.97 -11.49
N GLY A 193 2.06 -11.97 -10.63
CA GLY A 193 3.28 -11.68 -9.87
C GLY A 193 3.11 -12.05 -8.39
N ILE A 194 4.13 -11.78 -7.59
CA ILE A 194 4.10 -12.04 -6.13
C ILE A 194 3.42 -10.92 -5.32
N SER A 195 2.98 -9.86 -5.96
CA SER A 195 2.26 -8.73 -5.35
C SER A 195 1.37 -8.04 -6.37
N ALA A 196 0.39 -7.25 -5.92
CA ALA A 196 -0.47 -6.45 -6.77
C ALA A 196 0.33 -5.59 -7.77
N ALA A 197 1.36 -4.89 -7.30
CA ALA A 197 2.18 -4.04 -8.17
C ALA A 197 3.00 -4.83 -9.20
N SER A 198 3.53 -6.01 -8.84
CA SER A 198 4.25 -6.86 -9.81
C SER A 198 3.29 -7.49 -10.82
N THR A 199 2.07 -7.84 -10.40
CA THR A 199 1.01 -8.33 -11.28
C THR A 199 0.55 -7.24 -12.24
N ALA A 200 0.32 -6.02 -11.76
CA ALA A 200 -0.06 -4.88 -12.60
C ALA A 200 1.00 -4.58 -13.66
N LEU A 201 2.28 -4.56 -13.28
CA LEU A 201 3.38 -4.37 -14.24
C LEU A 201 3.46 -5.52 -15.26
N ALA A 202 3.34 -6.77 -14.81
CA ALA A 202 3.35 -7.92 -15.72
C ALA A 202 2.17 -7.87 -16.67
N THR A 203 0.97 -7.52 -16.20
CA THR A 203 -0.24 -7.34 -17.00
C THR A 203 -0.05 -6.24 -18.05
N TYR A 204 0.43 -5.06 -17.62
CA TYR A 204 0.73 -3.96 -18.53
C TYR A 204 1.71 -4.39 -19.63
N ARG A 205 2.83 -4.99 -19.27
CA ARG A 205 3.86 -5.43 -20.21
C ARG A 205 3.42 -6.53 -21.17
N THR A 206 2.47 -7.35 -20.74
CA THR A 206 2.02 -8.50 -21.54
C THR A 206 0.96 -8.10 -22.56
N SER A 207 0.06 -7.17 -22.22
CA SER A 207 -1.14 -6.92 -23.03
C SER A 207 -1.32 -5.47 -23.48
N TYR A 208 -0.63 -4.52 -22.83
CA TYR A 208 -0.90 -3.10 -23.07
C TYR A 208 0.33 -2.30 -23.48
N GLN A 209 1.53 -2.79 -23.20
CA GLN A 209 2.76 -2.10 -23.60
C GLN A 209 3.01 -2.31 -25.10
N SER A 210 2.80 -1.25 -25.89
CA SER A 210 2.91 -1.28 -27.35
C SER A 210 4.35 -1.17 -27.86
N ARG A 211 5.25 -0.57 -27.07
CA ARG A 211 6.64 -0.31 -27.45
C ARG A 211 7.61 -0.47 -26.27
N PRO A 212 8.90 -0.72 -26.55
CA PRO A 212 9.93 -0.66 -25.52
C PRO A 212 10.04 0.75 -24.93
N LEU A 213 10.29 0.84 -23.61
CA LEU A 213 10.61 2.11 -22.94
C LEU A 213 12.13 2.18 -22.72
N PRO A 214 12.78 3.27 -23.11
CA PRO A 214 14.23 3.43 -22.93
C PRO A 214 14.60 3.52 -21.44
N GLU A 215 15.82 3.19 -21.13
CA GLU A 215 16.45 3.54 -19.86
C GLU A 215 16.85 5.01 -19.88
N ILE A 216 16.95 5.60 -18.73
CA ILE A 216 17.39 6.98 -18.54
C ILE A 216 18.76 6.99 -17.86
N SER A 217 19.46 8.09 -17.93
CA SER A 217 20.78 8.27 -17.32
C SER A 217 20.71 8.23 -15.78
N GLU A 218 21.86 8.05 -15.13
CA GLU A 218 21.96 8.16 -13.68
C GLU A 218 21.61 9.57 -13.19
N HIS A 219 22.00 10.60 -13.96
CA HIS A 219 21.63 11.99 -13.71
C HIS A 219 20.12 12.18 -13.71
N ALA A 220 19.43 11.72 -14.75
CA ALA A 220 17.98 11.77 -14.86
C ALA A 220 17.30 10.97 -13.74
N THR A 221 17.83 9.79 -13.40
CA THR A 221 17.35 8.97 -12.29
C THR A 221 17.45 9.70 -10.96
N ARG A 222 18.57 10.36 -10.69
CA ARG A 222 18.81 11.12 -9.45
C ARG A 222 17.82 12.29 -9.32
N LEU A 223 17.66 13.11 -10.37
CA LEU A 223 16.72 14.23 -10.37
C LEU A 223 15.26 13.77 -10.25
N ALA A 224 14.86 12.76 -11.03
CA ALA A 224 13.51 12.22 -10.93
C ALA A 224 13.18 11.65 -9.53
N ARG A 225 14.15 10.98 -8.87
CA ARG A 225 13.96 10.51 -7.49
C ARG A 225 13.91 11.64 -6.49
N ALA A 226 14.72 12.66 -6.63
CA ALA A 226 14.70 13.84 -5.78
C ALA A 226 13.36 14.60 -5.89
N GLY A 227 12.82 14.71 -7.11
CA GLY A 227 11.50 15.29 -7.39
C GLY A 227 10.29 14.35 -7.16
N TYR A 228 10.53 13.11 -6.71
CA TYR A 228 9.44 12.16 -6.45
C TYR A 228 8.85 12.38 -5.06
N TYR A 229 7.81 13.18 -4.98
CA TYR A 229 7.05 13.44 -3.75
C TYR A 229 5.74 12.65 -3.73
N GLY A 230 5.26 12.30 -2.53
CA GLY A 230 3.96 11.69 -2.30
C GLY A 230 2.80 12.68 -2.42
N GLY A 231 1.59 12.20 -2.21
CA GLY A 231 0.39 13.05 -2.15
C GLY A 231 0.40 14.01 -0.97
N ARG A 232 -0.25 15.16 -1.12
CA ARG A 232 -0.49 16.13 -0.05
C ARG A 232 -1.55 15.61 0.90
N CYS A 233 -1.29 15.69 2.20
CA CYS A 233 -2.25 15.29 3.22
C CYS A 233 -2.04 16.15 4.47
N GLU A 234 -2.98 17.05 4.74
CA GLU A 234 -2.92 17.98 5.88
C GLU A 234 -4.26 18.64 6.19
N PRO A 235 -4.56 18.95 7.47
CA PRO A 235 -5.64 19.85 7.84
C PRO A 235 -5.25 21.32 7.65
N PHE A 236 -6.22 22.14 7.22
CA PHE A 236 -6.13 23.59 7.10
C PHE A 236 -6.89 24.28 8.21
N ARG A 237 -7.99 23.65 8.67
CA ARG A 237 -8.78 24.03 9.83
C ARG A 237 -9.07 22.80 10.67
N ARG A 238 -9.10 22.97 11.99
CA ARG A 238 -9.28 21.86 12.92
C ARG A 238 -10.71 21.36 12.99
N GLU A 239 -11.66 22.26 13.06
CA GLU A 239 -13.02 21.92 13.41
C GLU A 239 -14.02 22.55 12.46
N PHE A 240 -15.03 21.78 12.12
CA PHE A 240 -16.24 22.23 11.46
C PHE A 240 -17.44 21.80 12.30
N THR A 241 -18.34 22.74 12.56
CA THR A 241 -19.65 22.48 13.15
C THR A 241 -20.69 23.26 12.35
N ALA A 242 -21.68 22.56 11.82
CA ALA A 242 -22.78 23.17 11.11
C ALA A 242 -23.60 24.07 12.04
N ASN A 243 -23.66 25.35 11.76
CA ASN A 243 -24.43 26.31 12.56
C ASN A 243 -25.92 26.34 12.17
N GLN A 244 -26.24 25.84 10.97
CA GLN A 244 -27.59 25.75 10.42
C GLN A 244 -27.78 24.43 9.70
N SER A 245 -29.02 23.96 9.59
CA SER A 245 -29.35 22.70 8.92
C SER A 245 -29.00 22.67 7.40
N THR A 246 -28.69 23.81 6.81
CA THR A 246 -28.29 23.96 5.41
C THR A 246 -26.77 24.01 5.21
N GLU A 247 -26.00 24.15 6.29
CA GLU A 247 -24.55 24.22 6.23
C GLU A 247 -23.97 22.80 6.35
N VAL A 248 -23.24 22.34 5.35
CA VAL A 248 -22.63 21.01 5.32
C VAL A 248 -21.16 21.11 4.92
N LEU A 249 -20.38 20.15 5.41
CA LEU A 249 -19.04 19.94 4.93
C LEU A 249 -19.05 18.87 3.83
N HIS A 250 -18.66 19.25 2.63
CA HIS A 250 -18.50 18.35 1.50
C HIS A 250 -17.16 17.62 1.56
N CYS A 251 -17.10 16.41 1.01
CA CYS A 251 -15.86 15.70 0.72
C CYS A 251 -15.80 15.40 -0.77
N PHE A 252 -15.08 16.21 -1.51
CA PHE A 252 -14.85 15.99 -2.93
C PHE A 252 -13.61 15.12 -3.14
N ASP A 253 -13.77 13.99 -3.84
CA ASP A 253 -12.72 13.04 -4.20
C ASP A 253 -12.54 13.01 -5.72
N VAL A 254 -11.31 12.95 -6.20
CA VAL A 254 -11.05 12.88 -7.64
C VAL A 254 -11.24 11.45 -8.14
N ASN A 255 -12.18 11.26 -9.05
CA ASN A 255 -12.45 9.94 -9.64
C ASN A 255 -11.18 9.32 -10.22
N SER A 256 -10.60 8.37 -9.48
CA SER A 256 -9.40 7.62 -9.87
C SER A 256 -8.24 8.52 -10.34
N MET A 257 -7.78 9.42 -9.47
CA MET A 257 -6.80 10.46 -9.76
C MET A 257 -5.52 9.94 -10.42
N TYR A 258 -4.89 8.89 -9.91
CA TYR A 258 -3.66 8.37 -10.51
C TYR A 258 -3.88 7.71 -11.87
N PRO A 259 -4.92 6.92 -12.12
CA PRO A 259 -5.32 6.51 -13.47
C PRO A 259 -5.58 7.69 -14.42
N TRP A 260 -6.22 8.77 -13.95
CA TRP A 260 -6.36 10.01 -14.71
C TRP A 260 -4.98 10.60 -15.09
N ALA A 261 -4.08 10.71 -14.12
CA ALA A 261 -2.71 11.21 -14.38
C ALA A 261 -1.92 10.30 -15.33
N MET A 262 -2.17 8.99 -15.31
CA MET A 262 -1.55 8.04 -16.25
C MET A 262 -2.01 8.24 -17.70
N ARG A 263 -3.21 8.76 -17.97
CA ARG A 263 -3.69 9.06 -19.33
C ARG A 263 -3.00 10.28 -19.96
N HIS A 264 -2.34 11.10 -19.18
CA HIS A 264 -1.54 12.20 -19.72
C HIS A 264 -0.24 11.67 -20.35
N PRO A 265 0.35 12.40 -21.31
CA PRO A 265 1.65 12.02 -21.86
C PRO A 265 2.72 11.89 -20.75
N GLN A 266 3.45 10.77 -20.77
CA GLN A 266 4.46 10.42 -19.76
C GLN A 266 5.87 10.70 -20.25
N PRO A 267 6.81 11.12 -19.37
CA PRO A 267 8.21 11.34 -19.69
C PRO A 267 8.89 9.99 -19.98
N ILE A 268 9.31 9.75 -21.22
CA ILE A 268 9.81 8.44 -21.63
C ILE A 268 11.25 8.44 -22.13
N GLU A 269 11.70 9.47 -22.80
CA GLU A 269 13.01 9.53 -23.43
C GLU A 269 13.69 10.84 -23.03
N GLU A 270 14.88 10.74 -22.48
CA GLU A 270 15.69 11.90 -22.08
C GLU A 270 16.09 12.74 -23.29
N LEU A 271 15.99 14.06 -23.15
CA LEU A 271 16.39 15.04 -24.16
C LEU A 271 17.76 15.59 -23.78
N ASP A 272 18.58 15.80 -24.80
CA ASP A 272 19.86 16.49 -24.65
C ASP A 272 19.64 18.02 -24.69
N ILE A 273 19.02 18.54 -23.64
CA ILE A 273 18.69 19.97 -23.48
C ILE A 273 19.11 20.40 -22.08
N GLU A 274 19.94 21.41 -22.01
CA GLU A 274 20.39 22.04 -20.77
C GLU A 274 19.70 23.39 -20.56
N GLY A 275 19.73 23.88 -19.32
CA GLY A 275 19.21 25.19 -18.98
C GLY A 275 17.82 25.17 -18.37
N TYR A 276 17.27 26.36 -18.14
CA TYR A 276 15.98 26.55 -17.48
C TYR A 276 14.84 26.61 -18.51
N HIS A 277 14.13 25.52 -18.68
CA HIS A 277 13.03 25.35 -19.63
C HIS A 277 11.77 24.80 -18.92
N PRO A 278 11.09 25.61 -18.10
CA PRO A 278 9.94 25.14 -17.34
C PRO A 278 8.74 24.74 -18.21
N GLU A 279 8.71 25.13 -19.48
CA GLU A 279 7.70 24.74 -20.48
C GLU A 279 7.82 23.27 -20.93
N LEU A 280 9.02 22.70 -20.85
CA LEU A 280 9.27 21.30 -21.20
C LEU A 280 8.83 20.35 -20.06
N THR A 281 8.57 19.11 -20.39
CA THR A 281 8.31 18.08 -19.40
C THR A 281 9.60 17.60 -18.77
N GLY A 282 9.74 17.75 -17.46
CA GLY A 282 10.98 17.37 -16.79
C GLY A 282 11.03 17.70 -15.30
N PHE A 283 12.24 17.72 -14.78
CA PHE A 283 12.55 18.03 -13.38
C PHE A 283 13.65 19.08 -13.34
N ILE A 284 13.45 20.10 -12.51
CA ILE A 284 14.37 21.22 -12.34
C ILE A 284 14.81 21.29 -10.88
N ASP A 285 16.11 21.27 -10.63
CA ASP A 285 16.73 21.64 -9.36
C ASP A 285 16.91 23.15 -9.34
N CYS A 286 16.21 23.83 -8.46
CA CYS A 286 16.28 25.27 -8.35
C CYS A 286 16.05 25.74 -6.90
N THR A 287 16.57 26.93 -6.59
CA THR A 287 16.23 27.67 -5.39
C THR A 287 15.02 28.55 -5.70
N ILE A 288 13.98 28.43 -4.92
CA ILE A 288 12.71 29.15 -5.08
C ILE A 288 12.42 30.05 -3.89
N SER A 289 11.58 31.05 -4.12
CA SER A 289 10.90 31.82 -3.08
C SER A 289 9.40 31.65 -3.23
N VAL A 290 8.72 31.21 -2.18
CA VAL A 290 7.26 31.12 -2.12
C VAL A 290 6.75 32.22 -1.21
N GLN A 291 5.85 33.06 -1.77
CA GLN A 291 5.26 34.21 -1.06
C GLN A 291 4.26 33.79 -0.01
N GLU A 292 3.86 34.74 0.83
CA GLU A 292 2.78 34.55 1.80
C GLU A 292 1.48 34.14 1.10
N CYS A 293 1.03 32.93 1.38
CA CYS A 293 -0.19 32.37 0.87
C CYS A 293 -0.71 31.26 1.80
N HIS A 294 -2.02 31.07 1.83
CA HIS A 294 -2.64 30.07 2.72
C HIS A 294 -2.35 28.63 2.26
N MET A 295 -2.25 28.39 0.95
CA MET A 295 -2.09 27.06 0.34
C MET A 295 -0.93 27.03 -0.66
N PRO A 296 0.31 26.98 -0.18
CA PRO A 296 1.47 26.85 -1.07
C PRO A 296 1.38 25.56 -1.91
N ILE A 297 1.83 25.62 -3.16
CA ILE A 297 1.76 24.49 -4.11
C ILE A 297 3.00 23.61 -4.00
N LEU A 298 4.20 24.20 -3.86
CA LEU A 298 5.45 23.48 -4.02
C LEU A 298 5.82 22.67 -2.77
N PRO A 299 6.19 21.40 -2.94
CA PRO A 299 6.56 20.52 -1.84
C PRO A 299 8.00 20.80 -1.35
N CYS A 300 8.19 20.65 -0.04
CA CYS A 300 9.51 20.64 0.60
C CYS A 300 9.67 19.37 1.43
N ARG A 301 10.75 18.62 1.20
CA ARG A 301 11.05 17.41 1.97
C ARG A 301 12.03 17.75 3.08
N THR A 302 11.58 17.62 4.33
CA THR A 302 12.44 17.57 5.49
C THR A 302 12.85 16.12 5.80
N ARG A 303 13.73 15.90 6.79
CA ARG A 303 14.22 14.54 7.14
C ARG A 303 13.11 13.50 7.29
N ASN A 304 11.93 13.88 7.82
CA ASN A 304 10.87 12.93 8.17
C ASN A 304 9.48 13.32 7.61
N LYS A 305 9.32 14.48 6.98
CA LYS A 305 7.99 15.02 6.62
C LYS A 305 8.02 15.66 5.23
N LEU A 306 6.88 15.58 4.56
CA LEU A 306 6.57 16.35 3.36
C LEU A 306 5.75 17.56 3.79
N LEU A 307 6.28 18.75 3.56
CA LEU A 307 5.68 20.05 3.86
C LEU A 307 5.27 20.75 2.57
N PHE A 308 4.38 21.73 2.68
CA PHE A 308 4.06 22.71 1.66
C PHE A 308 4.22 24.10 2.32
N PRO A 309 5.46 24.61 2.41
CA PRO A 309 5.79 25.79 3.17
C PRO A 309 5.80 27.06 2.32
N ILE A 310 5.91 28.20 3.00
CA ILE A 310 6.31 29.49 2.41
C ILE A 310 7.80 29.74 2.72
N GLY A 311 8.40 30.76 2.08
CA GLY A 311 9.78 31.15 2.30
C GLY A 311 10.72 30.70 1.18
N ARG A 312 11.97 30.41 1.50
CA ARG A 312 13.04 30.16 0.53
C ARG A 312 13.73 28.82 0.76
N TRP A 313 13.81 27.99 -0.27
CA TRP A 313 14.57 26.72 -0.20
C TRP A 313 15.00 26.22 -1.60
N ARG A 314 16.01 25.36 -1.61
CA ARG A 314 16.40 24.59 -2.80
C ARG A 314 15.65 23.26 -2.85
N GLY A 315 15.20 22.84 -4.03
CA GLY A 315 14.57 21.55 -4.25
C GLY A 315 14.50 21.16 -5.72
N VAL A 316 14.22 19.89 -5.96
CA VAL A 316 13.92 19.40 -7.31
C VAL A 316 12.41 19.36 -7.49
N PHE A 317 11.90 20.07 -8.49
CA PHE A 317 10.48 20.17 -8.76
C PHE A 317 10.15 19.63 -10.15
N SER A 318 9.00 18.98 -10.30
CA SER A 318 8.45 18.71 -11.61
C SER A 318 8.06 20.02 -12.30
N THR A 319 8.25 20.10 -13.60
CA THR A 319 7.94 21.35 -14.35
C THR A 319 6.44 21.67 -14.32
N CYS A 320 5.54 20.68 -14.21
CA CYS A 320 4.10 20.94 -14.08
C CYS A 320 3.75 21.67 -12.77
N GLU A 321 4.33 21.26 -11.63
CA GLU A 321 4.11 21.92 -10.34
C GLU A 321 4.74 23.31 -10.32
N LEU A 322 5.96 23.44 -10.86
CA LEU A 322 6.66 24.72 -10.91
C LEU A 322 5.88 25.75 -11.77
N ARG A 323 5.39 25.33 -12.95
CA ARG A 323 4.53 26.17 -13.80
C ARG A 323 3.27 26.63 -13.07
N LEU A 324 2.58 25.70 -12.39
CA LEU A 324 1.34 26.02 -11.66
C LEU A 324 1.61 27.05 -10.55
N ALA A 325 2.69 26.87 -9.78
CA ALA A 325 3.08 27.77 -8.70
C ALA A 325 3.48 29.16 -9.20
N ILE A 326 4.19 29.25 -10.31
CA ILE A 326 4.55 30.52 -10.93
C ILE A 326 3.31 31.22 -11.53
N ALA A 327 2.48 30.48 -12.29
CA ALA A 327 1.29 31.03 -12.92
C ALA A 327 0.25 31.52 -11.90
N SER A 328 0.15 30.89 -10.72
CA SER A 328 -0.68 31.34 -9.61
C SER A 328 -0.08 32.52 -8.82
N GLY A 329 1.11 33.02 -9.19
CA GLY A 329 1.80 34.10 -8.49
C GLY A 329 2.39 33.73 -7.13
N GLN A 330 2.38 32.44 -6.76
CA GLN A 330 2.88 32.01 -5.45
C GLN A 330 4.38 31.86 -5.36
N ALA A 331 5.05 31.51 -6.48
CA ALA A 331 6.47 31.19 -6.45
C ALA A 331 7.26 31.95 -7.50
N THR A 332 8.53 32.22 -7.17
CA THR A 332 9.54 32.77 -8.07
C THR A 332 10.79 31.89 -7.98
N VAL A 333 11.39 31.57 -9.13
CA VAL A 333 12.69 30.91 -9.19
C VAL A 333 13.78 31.97 -9.00
N LEU A 334 14.60 31.80 -7.96
CA LEU A 334 15.70 32.68 -7.62
C LEU A 334 17.00 32.27 -8.29
N GLN A 335 17.22 30.95 -8.37
CA GLN A 335 18.44 30.40 -8.93
C GLN A 335 18.14 29.03 -9.56
N TYR A 336 18.59 28.81 -10.78
CA TYR A 336 18.66 27.54 -11.46
C TYR A 336 19.97 26.82 -11.10
N HIS A 337 19.92 25.50 -10.95
CA HIS A 337 21.11 24.68 -10.70
C HIS A 337 21.30 23.63 -11.80
N GLU A 338 20.35 22.74 -12.01
CA GLU A 338 20.40 21.68 -13.03
C GLU A 338 18.99 21.23 -13.43
N SER A 339 18.87 20.52 -14.53
CA SER A 339 17.58 20.02 -15.02
C SER A 339 17.74 18.76 -15.85
N VAL A 340 16.63 18.08 -16.05
CA VAL A 340 16.48 17.01 -17.04
C VAL A 340 15.10 17.10 -17.69
N TYR A 341 15.05 16.97 -19.00
CA TYR A 341 13.84 17.06 -19.79
C TYR A 341 13.60 15.79 -20.58
N PHE A 342 12.33 15.55 -20.93
CA PHE A 342 11.92 14.32 -21.58
C PHE A 342 11.00 14.58 -22.77
N ARG A 343 11.18 13.82 -23.83
CA ARG A 343 10.12 13.58 -24.80
C ARG A 343 9.01 12.77 -24.14
N THR A 344 7.78 13.19 -24.39
CA THR A 344 6.61 12.53 -23.82
C THR A 344 5.92 11.61 -24.80
N ALA A 345 5.21 10.63 -24.28
CA ALA A 345 4.30 9.80 -25.06
C ALA A 345 3.16 9.25 -24.22
N ASP A 346 2.06 8.97 -24.91
CA ASP A 346 0.99 8.17 -24.35
C ASP A 346 1.42 6.70 -24.32
N ILE A 347 1.55 6.17 -23.11
CA ILE A 347 1.92 4.77 -22.88
C ILE A 347 0.90 4.02 -22.05
N PHE A 348 -0.08 4.70 -21.46
CA PHE A 348 -1.02 4.08 -20.53
C PHE A 348 -2.49 4.19 -20.91
N SER A 349 -2.90 5.03 -21.88
CA SER A 349 -4.33 5.24 -22.18
C SER A 349 -5.06 3.92 -22.48
N ASN A 350 -4.48 3.06 -23.30
CA ASN A 350 -5.12 1.76 -23.59
C ASN A 350 -5.28 0.88 -22.32
N TYR A 351 -4.29 0.88 -21.43
CA TYR A 351 -4.37 0.16 -20.16
C TYR A 351 -5.45 0.75 -19.24
N VAL A 352 -5.43 2.06 -19.08
CA VAL A 352 -6.36 2.77 -18.20
C VAL A 352 -7.79 2.63 -18.72
N ASP A 353 -8.03 2.91 -20.00
CA ASP A 353 -9.37 2.91 -20.60
C ASP A 353 -9.98 1.50 -20.60
N THR A 354 -9.17 0.47 -20.88
CA THR A 354 -9.65 -0.91 -20.84
C THR A 354 -10.02 -1.33 -19.42
N LEU A 355 -9.15 -1.06 -18.44
CA LEU A 355 -9.45 -1.44 -17.06
C LEU A 355 -10.54 -0.58 -16.42
N TYR A 356 -10.64 0.70 -16.80
CA TYR A 356 -11.67 1.58 -16.28
C TYR A 356 -13.07 1.17 -16.77
N ARG A 357 -13.20 0.66 -17.99
CA ARG A 357 -14.47 0.08 -18.49
C ARG A 357 -14.98 -1.09 -17.65
N PHE A 358 -14.09 -1.90 -17.06
CA PHE A 358 -14.50 -2.96 -16.13
C PHE A 358 -15.07 -2.42 -14.81
N ARG A 359 -14.86 -1.15 -14.52
CA ARG A 359 -15.41 -0.47 -13.34
C ARG A 359 -16.72 0.25 -13.59
N ASP A 360 -17.15 0.32 -14.81
CA ASP A 360 -18.42 0.93 -15.19
C ASP A 360 -19.59 0.00 -14.85
N LYS A 361 -20.32 0.35 -13.80
CA LYS A 361 -21.50 -0.41 -13.32
C LYS A 361 -22.68 -0.40 -14.28
N THR A 362 -22.66 0.47 -15.28
CA THR A 362 -23.69 0.50 -16.34
C THR A 362 -23.43 -0.54 -17.44
N ASN A 363 -22.23 -1.11 -17.48
CA ASN A 363 -21.87 -2.16 -18.41
C ASN A 363 -22.65 -3.45 -18.07
N PRO A 364 -23.41 -4.06 -19.02
CA PRO A 364 -24.11 -5.32 -18.79
C PRO A 364 -23.22 -6.48 -18.32
N ASP A 365 -21.95 -6.48 -18.72
CA ASP A 365 -20.94 -7.48 -18.33
C ASP A 365 -20.17 -7.11 -17.04
N TRP A 366 -20.67 -6.14 -16.28
CA TRP A 366 -20.04 -5.75 -15.03
C TRP A 366 -20.04 -6.90 -14.02
N ASP A 367 -18.86 -7.18 -13.45
CA ASP A 367 -18.65 -8.20 -12.42
C ASP A 367 -17.86 -7.56 -11.27
N LEU A 368 -18.31 -7.76 -10.04
CA LEU A 368 -17.72 -7.16 -8.85
C LEU A 368 -16.25 -7.57 -8.66
N ALA A 369 -15.90 -8.82 -8.97
CA ALA A 369 -14.54 -9.33 -8.86
C ALA A 369 -13.61 -8.64 -9.87
N ILE A 370 -14.08 -8.48 -11.12
CA ILE A 370 -13.31 -7.80 -12.17
C ILE A 370 -13.14 -6.30 -11.84
N ASP A 371 -14.20 -5.62 -11.37
CA ASP A 371 -14.11 -4.22 -10.88
C ASP A 371 -13.03 -4.09 -9.80
N ARG A 372 -13.06 -4.98 -8.81
CA ARG A 372 -12.06 -5.00 -7.73
C ARG A 372 -10.64 -5.21 -8.26
N MET A 373 -10.44 -6.18 -9.15
CA MET A 373 -9.15 -6.47 -9.76
C MET A 373 -8.65 -5.29 -10.60
N ALA A 374 -9.52 -4.69 -11.40
CA ALA A 374 -9.20 -3.51 -12.21
C ALA A 374 -8.79 -2.32 -11.33
N LYS A 375 -9.51 -2.08 -10.22
CA LYS A 375 -9.15 -1.04 -9.25
C LYS A 375 -7.76 -1.26 -8.65
N ILE A 376 -7.46 -2.50 -8.25
CA ILE A 376 -6.14 -2.85 -7.70
C ILE A 376 -5.05 -2.66 -8.75
N ALA A 377 -5.26 -3.12 -9.98
CA ALA A 377 -4.29 -3.01 -11.07
C ALA A 377 -3.99 -1.55 -11.44
N LEU A 378 -5.03 -0.73 -11.60
CA LEU A 378 -4.92 0.70 -11.91
C LEU A 378 -4.13 1.47 -10.84
N ASN A 379 -4.38 1.20 -9.57
CA ASN A 379 -3.72 1.92 -8.47
C ASN A 379 -2.31 1.41 -8.15
N SER A 380 -1.95 0.21 -8.61
CA SER A 380 -0.68 -0.43 -8.25
C SER A 380 0.42 -0.27 -9.30
N LEU A 381 0.09 0.05 -10.55
CA LEU A 381 1.04 0.04 -11.66
C LEU A 381 2.10 1.13 -11.52
N TYR A 382 1.67 2.39 -11.39
CA TYR A 382 2.58 3.54 -11.46
C TYR A 382 3.69 3.48 -10.40
N GLY A 383 3.36 3.07 -9.18
CA GLY A 383 4.32 2.97 -8.09
C GLY A 383 5.44 1.96 -8.34
N LYS A 384 5.21 1.00 -9.25
CA LYS A 384 6.20 -0.01 -9.58
C LYS A 384 7.38 0.56 -10.37
N PHE A 385 7.16 1.56 -11.21
CA PHE A 385 8.23 2.27 -11.92
C PHE A 385 9.13 3.06 -10.97
N GLY A 386 8.59 3.56 -9.84
CA GLY A 386 9.34 4.26 -8.79
C GLY A 386 10.02 3.36 -7.75
N SER A 387 10.05 2.04 -7.97
CA SER A 387 10.69 1.10 -7.03
C SER A 387 12.14 1.47 -6.74
N GLN A 388 12.59 1.16 -5.52
CA GLN A 388 13.99 1.39 -5.14
C GLN A 388 14.91 0.34 -5.79
N GLU A 389 16.17 0.73 -6.01
CA GLU A 389 17.19 -0.11 -6.63
C GLU A 389 17.71 -1.18 -5.67
N VAL A 390 17.79 -0.85 -4.40
CA VAL A 390 18.27 -1.78 -3.37
C VAL A 390 17.16 -2.77 -3.05
N ARG A 391 17.46 -4.03 -3.25
CA ARG A 391 16.63 -5.15 -2.80
C ARG A 391 17.35 -5.87 -1.68
N GLU A 392 16.60 -6.17 -0.65
CA GLU A 392 17.07 -6.94 0.48
C GLU A 392 16.46 -8.34 0.42
N THR A 393 17.31 -9.35 0.59
CA THR A 393 16.90 -10.74 0.77
C THR A 393 17.58 -11.26 2.03
N ILE A 394 16.83 -11.90 2.91
CA ILE A 394 17.35 -12.48 4.13
C ILE A 394 17.57 -13.97 3.88
N HIS A 395 18.74 -14.44 4.26
CA HIS A 395 19.14 -15.83 4.15
C HIS A 395 19.40 -16.40 5.54
N ILE A 396 18.78 -17.52 5.85
CA ILE A 396 19.01 -18.29 7.08
C ILE A 396 19.74 -19.57 6.70
N ARG A 397 20.91 -19.77 7.32
CA ARG A 397 21.84 -20.88 7.06
C ARG A 397 22.24 -21.00 5.57
N PRO A 398 22.66 -19.92 4.90
CA PRO A 398 23.15 -20.03 3.53
C PRO A 398 24.42 -20.91 3.48
N SER A 399 24.74 -21.46 2.31
CA SER A 399 26.03 -22.11 2.14
C SER A 399 27.16 -21.09 2.13
N TYR A 400 28.38 -21.54 2.48
CA TYR A 400 29.56 -20.68 2.41
C TYR A 400 29.76 -20.07 1.00
N ASN A 401 29.56 -20.88 -0.04
CA ASN A 401 29.66 -20.41 -1.42
C ASN A 401 28.60 -19.32 -1.74
N ASP A 402 27.36 -19.47 -1.25
CA ASP A 402 26.34 -18.46 -1.44
C ASP A 402 26.71 -17.14 -0.72
N MET A 403 27.23 -17.24 0.51
CA MET A 403 27.65 -16.06 1.29
C MET A 403 28.72 -15.24 0.57
N VAL A 404 29.75 -15.93 0.05
CA VAL A 404 30.86 -15.28 -0.66
C VAL A 404 30.40 -14.72 -2.02
N ASN A 405 29.72 -15.54 -2.84
CA ASN A 405 29.31 -15.15 -4.18
C ASN A 405 28.31 -14.00 -4.18
N LYS A 406 27.44 -13.91 -3.18
CA LYS A 406 26.41 -12.88 -3.04
C LYS A 406 26.82 -11.75 -2.11
N GLN A 407 28.04 -11.74 -1.61
CA GLN A 407 28.58 -10.72 -0.69
C GLN A 407 27.63 -10.42 0.48
N MET A 408 27.10 -11.46 1.10
CA MET A 408 26.12 -11.35 2.17
C MET A 408 26.75 -10.79 3.44
N GLN A 409 26.03 -9.92 4.14
CA GLN A 409 26.43 -9.37 5.43
C GLN A 409 25.73 -10.12 6.56
N GLN A 410 26.47 -10.53 7.57
CA GLN A 410 25.91 -11.18 8.75
C GLN A 410 25.00 -10.20 9.51
N MET A 411 23.89 -10.70 9.99
CA MET A 411 22.91 -9.96 10.79
C MET A 411 22.89 -10.51 12.22
N PRO A 412 22.65 -9.64 13.23
CA PRO A 412 22.28 -10.13 14.56
C PRO A 412 21.02 -10.98 14.46
N SER A 413 21.06 -12.18 15.02
CA SER A 413 19.89 -13.07 15.06
C SER A 413 19.53 -13.39 16.50
N PRO A 414 18.37 -12.90 17.00
CA PRO A 414 17.87 -13.27 18.33
C PRO A 414 17.46 -14.73 18.42
N LEU A 415 17.32 -15.43 17.29
CA LEU A 415 16.95 -16.85 17.22
C LEU A 415 18.14 -17.80 17.40
N GLY A 416 19.37 -17.27 17.57
CA GLY A 416 20.58 -18.09 17.73
C GLY A 416 20.95 -18.93 16.50
N VAL A 417 20.56 -18.48 15.31
CA VAL A 417 20.89 -19.11 14.02
C VAL A 417 21.60 -18.13 13.11
N ASP A 418 22.41 -18.64 12.18
CA ASP A 418 23.15 -17.81 11.24
C ASP A 418 22.18 -17.14 10.24
N CYS A 419 22.08 -15.83 10.32
CA CYS A 419 21.29 -14.98 9.45
C CYS A 419 22.18 -14.00 8.68
N TYR A 420 21.90 -13.84 7.41
CA TYR A 420 22.63 -12.95 6.52
C TYR A 420 21.66 -12.13 5.66
N ILE A 421 22.05 -10.91 5.34
CA ILE A 421 21.33 -10.07 4.40
C ILE A 421 22.15 -9.92 3.11
N GLU A 422 21.50 -10.22 2.00
CA GLU A 422 21.98 -9.91 0.66
C GLU A 422 21.36 -8.58 0.24
N ARG A 423 22.20 -7.58 -0.05
CA ARG A 423 21.78 -6.33 -0.65
C ARG A 423 22.22 -6.28 -2.10
N THR A 424 21.29 -6.47 -2.99
CA THR A 424 21.56 -6.33 -4.43
C THR A 424 21.10 -4.97 -4.90
N THR A 425 22.04 -4.18 -5.40
CA THR A 425 21.72 -3.00 -6.20
C THR A 425 21.48 -3.49 -7.63
N LYS A 426 20.24 -3.79 -7.94
CA LYS A 426 19.88 -4.26 -9.28
C LYS A 426 19.10 -3.18 -9.99
N HIS A 427 19.78 -2.50 -10.92
CA HIS A 427 19.06 -1.66 -11.87
C HIS A 427 18.17 -2.56 -12.73
N SER A 428 16.88 -2.51 -12.48
CA SER A 428 15.89 -3.25 -13.27
C SER A 428 15.32 -2.34 -14.35
N SER A 429 15.21 -2.84 -15.55
CA SER A 429 14.71 -2.07 -16.71
C SER A 429 13.33 -1.42 -16.53
N TYR A 430 12.57 -1.84 -15.52
CA TYR A 430 11.30 -1.21 -15.17
C TYR A 430 11.43 -0.06 -14.15
N MET A 431 12.60 0.20 -13.63
CA MET A 431 12.84 1.34 -12.73
C MET A 431 12.97 2.61 -13.57
N LEU A 432 11.86 3.26 -13.78
CA LEU A 432 11.71 4.50 -14.53
C LEU A 432 11.05 5.54 -13.61
N PRO A 433 11.80 6.04 -12.58
CA PRO A 433 11.25 6.89 -11.53
C PRO A 433 10.63 8.18 -12.05
N GLN A 434 11.06 8.69 -13.20
CA GLN A 434 10.48 9.88 -13.84
C GLN A 434 8.98 9.69 -14.13
N ILE A 435 8.55 8.48 -14.50
CA ILE A 435 7.12 8.17 -14.74
C ILE A 435 6.32 8.26 -13.43
N SER A 436 6.79 7.61 -12.37
CA SER A 436 6.10 7.65 -11.07
C SER A 436 6.07 9.05 -10.47
N ALA A 437 7.19 9.78 -10.56
CA ALA A 437 7.31 11.14 -10.06
C ALA A 437 6.37 12.09 -10.82
N TRP A 438 6.29 11.96 -12.14
CA TRP A 438 5.41 12.77 -12.99
C TRP A 438 3.93 12.51 -12.70
N ILE A 439 3.51 11.25 -12.58
CA ILE A 439 2.13 10.87 -12.25
C ILE A 439 1.71 11.45 -10.90
N THR A 440 2.57 11.35 -9.89
CA THR A 440 2.25 11.92 -8.56
C THR A 440 2.25 13.44 -8.56
N ALA A 441 3.09 14.07 -9.39
CA ALA A 441 3.11 15.52 -9.58
C ALA A 441 1.83 16.02 -10.24
N LEU A 442 1.36 15.36 -11.31
CA LEU A 442 0.08 15.68 -11.94
C LEU A 442 -1.08 15.54 -10.95
N GLY A 443 -1.08 14.50 -10.10
CA GLY A 443 -2.07 14.35 -9.05
C GLY A 443 -2.04 15.50 -8.03
N ARG A 444 -0.85 15.95 -7.61
CA ARG A 444 -0.71 17.11 -6.73
C ARG A 444 -1.14 18.41 -7.42
N CYS A 445 -0.87 18.59 -8.71
CA CYS A 445 -1.39 19.73 -9.48
C CYS A 445 -2.92 19.72 -9.50
N ARG A 446 -3.55 18.59 -9.79
CA ARG A 446 -5.01 18.46 -9.78
C ARG A 446 -5.64 18.81 -8.42
N LEU A 447 -5.02 18.32 -7.34
CA LEU A 447 -5.45 18.66 -5.97
C LEU A 447 -5.23 20.15 -5.69
N ALA A 448 -4.10 20.72 -6.10
CA ALA A 448 -3.78 22.14 -5.90
C ALA A 448 -4.78 23.07 -6.63
N GLU A 449 -5.19 22.73 -7.86
CA GLU A 449 -6.24 23.45 -8.59
C GLU A 449 -7.54 23.49 -7.80
N GLY A 450 -7.97 22.36 -7.24
CA GLY A 450 -9.15 22.30 -6.38
C GLY A 450 -8.99 23.15 -5.11
N LEU A 451 -7.84 23.05 -4.44
CA LEU A 451 -7.54 23.82 -3.23
C LEU A 451 -7.51 25.33 -3.50
N LEU A 452 -6.93 25.75 -4.62
CA LEU A 452 -6.96 27.16 -5.04
C LEU A 452 -8.39 27.65 -5.32
N GLY A 453 -9.23 26.77 -5.90
CA GLY A 453 -10.63 27.07 -6.17
C GLY A 453 -11.49 27.27 -4.92
N VAL A 454 -11.23 26.50 -3.85
CA VAL A 454 -11.98 26.61 -2.59
C VAL A 454 -11.35 27.61 -1.61
N GLY A 455 -10.06 27.87 -1.72
CA GLY A 455 -9.36 28.87 -0.90
C GLY A 455 -9.45 28.59 0.60
N SER A 456 -9.82 29.63 1.38
CA SER A 456 -9.94 29.56 2.85
C SER A 456 -11.07 28.64 3.35
N ASP A 457 -11.96 28.18 2.45
CA ASP A 457 -13.07 27.30 2.82
C ASP A 457 -12.65 25.81 2.88
N ALA A 458 -11.37 25.50 2.60
CA ALA A 458 -10.83 24.17 2.80
C ALA A 458 -10.54 23.87 4.28
N TYR A 459 -10.94 22.69 4.72
CA TYR A 459 -10.68 22.18 6.07
C TYR A 459 -9.57 21.13 6.08
N TYR A 460 -9.56 20.21 5.10
CA TYR A 460 -8.63 19.10 5.05
C TYR A 460 -8.43 18.60 3.62
N CYS A 461 -7.27 18.06 3.34
CA CYS A 461 -7.03 17.32 2.11
C CYS A 461 -6.29 16.01 2.37
N ASP A 462 -6.55 15.00 1.54
CA ASP A 462 -5.83 13.72 1.58
C ASP A 462 -5.63 13.14 0.18
N THR A 463 -4.50 13.45 -0.38
CA THR A 463 -4.03 12.88 -1.66
C THR A 463 -4.89 13.30 -2.86
N ASP A 464 -6.14 12.86 -2.91
CA ASP A 464 -7.12 13.02 -3.99
C ASP A 464 -8.46 13.57 -3.51
N SER A 465 -8.56 13.93 -2.23
CA SER A 465 -9.79 14.48 -1.66
C SER A 465 -9.61 15.84 -0.97
N ILE A 466 -10.67 16.65 -0.99
CA ILE A 466 -10.76 17.95 -0.32
C ILE A 466 -12.04 17.99 0.51
N TYR A 467 -11.91 18.37 1.78
CA TYR A 467 -13.03 18.69 2.67
C TYR A 467 -13.22 20.19 2.72
N THR A 468 -14.41 20.67 2.33
CA THR A 468 -14.69 22.10 2.15
C THR A 468 -16.16 22.40 2.32
N THR A 469 -16.49 23.63 2.76
CA THR A 469 -17.86 24.14 2.75
C THR A 469 -18.28 24.71 1.38
N ARG A 470 -17.31 24.91 0.48
CA ARG A 470 -17.57 25.42 -0.87
C ARG A 470 -17.83 24.28 -1.84
N HIS A 471 -18.86 24.44 -2.67
CA HIS A 471 -19.18 23.47 -3.72
C HIS A 471 -18.13 23.50 -4.84
N LEU A 472 -17.76 22.31 -5.33
CA LEU A 472 -16.98 22.10 -6.56
C LEU A 472 -17.87 21.45 -7.62
N ASP A 473 -17.61 21.76 -8.88
CA ASP A 473 -18.28 21.09 -10.00
C ASP A 473 -17.96 19.60 -10.00
N THR A 474 -19.00 18.78 -10.00
CA THR A 474 -18.88 17.32 -9.91
C THR A 474 -19.22 16.64 -11.23
N GLY A 475 -18.63 15.47 -11.45
CA GLY A 475 -18.90 14.61 -12.60
C GLY A 475 -18.55 13.16 -12.31
N SER A 476 -18.83 12.28 -13.30
CA SER A 476 -18.56 10.85 -13.20
C SER A 476 -17.35 10.39 -14.01
N ALA A 477 -16.79 11.26 -14.83
CA ALA A 477 -15.66 10.91 -15.67
C ALA A 477 -14.36 10.82 -14.85
N LEU A 478 -13.38 10.14 -15.42
CA LEU A 478 -12.06 9.98 -14.86
C LEU A 478 -11.39 11.35 -14.63
N GLY A 479 -10.96 11.65 -13.41
CA GLY A 479 -10.33 12.91 -13.03
C GLY A 479 -11.28 14.03 -12.60
N GLU A 480 -12.60 13.82 -12.71
CA GLU A 480 -13.60 14.76 -12.19
C GLU A 480 -13.80 14.60 -10.69
N TRP A 481 -14.26 15.65 -10.04
CA TRP A 481 -14.60 15.62 -8.62
C TRP A 481 -15.94 14.91 -8.41
N LYS A 482 -16.04 14.15 -7.34
CA LYS A 482 -17.25 13.48 -6.86
C LYS A 482 -17.44 13.81 -5.38
N ASP A 483 -18.64 14.22 -4.99
CA ASP A 483 -18.98 14.37 -3.58
C ASP A 483 -19.31 13.00 -2.97
N GLU A 484 -18.43 12.53 -2.06
CA GLU A 484 -18.55 11.21 -1.43
C GLU A 484 -19.69 11.13 -0.42
N TYR A 485 -20.08 12.27 0.19
CA TYR A 485 -21.09 12.29 1.25
C TYR A 485 -22.37 13.02 0.88
N ILE A 486 -22.67 13.20 -0.41
CA ILE A 486 -23.88 13.89 -0.88
C ILE A 486 -25.18 13.28 -0.31
N LYS A 487 -25.20 11.96 -0.03
CA LYS A 487 -26.35 11.25 0.55
C LYS A 487 -26.34 11.18 2.08
N ASN A 488 -25.25 11.54 2.71
CA ASN A 488 -25.05 11.47 4.15
C ASN A 488 -24.18 12.65 4.60
N PRO A 489 -24.72 13.88 4.60
CA PRO A 489 -23.97 15.08 4.84
C PRO A 489 -23.20 15.09 6.16
N ILE A 490 -22.04 15.74 6.17
CA ILE A 490 -21.21 15.89 7.36
C ILE A 490 -21.65 17.16 8.07
N ASN A 491 -22.12 17.03 9.32
CA ASN A 491 -22.54 18.16 10.16
C ASN A 491 -21.51 18.54 11.23
N TYR A 492 -20.57 17.64 11.52
CA TYR A 492 -19.44 17.90 12.41
C TYR A 492 -18.21 17.17 11.90
N ALA A 493 -17.05 17.83 11.94
CA ALA A 493 -15.75 17.22 11.67
C ALA A 493 -14.67 17.80 12.58
N TYR A 494 -13.74 16.94 13.00
CA TYR A 494 -12.52 17.37 13.68
C TYR A 494 -11.30 16.69 13.06
N PHE A 495 -10.40 17.49 12.47
CA PHE A 495 -9.20 17.05 11.78
C PHE A 495 -7.97 17.24 12.66
N LEU A 496 -7.54 16.16 13.31
CA LEU A 496 -6.44 16.20 14.26
C LEU A 496 -5.08 16.25 13.58
N SER A 497 -4.87 15.36 12.61
CA SER A 497 -3.64 15.22 11.85
C SER A 497 -3.87 14.44 10.54
N PRO A 498 -2.87 14.30 9.66
CA PRO A 498 -3.01 13.49 8.45
C PRO A 498 -3.54 12.08 8.74
N LYS A 499 -4.72 11.77 8.21
CA LYS A 499 -5.42 10.48 8.37
C LYS A 499 -5.84 10.15 9.82
N VAL A 500 -5.99 11.19 10.67
CA VAL A 500 -6.56 11.08 12.02
C VAL A 500 -7.64 12.16 12.18
N TYR A 501 -8.90 11.74 12.10
CA TYR A 501 -10.05 12.64 12.18
C TYR A 501 -11.34 11.90 12.54
N VAL A 502 -12.34 12.64 13.00
CA VAL A 502 -13.71 12.17 13.24
C VAL A 502 -14.67 12.99 12.39
N LEU A 503 -15.66 12.30 11.82
CA LEU A 503 -16.80 12.91 11.13
C LEU A 503 -18.07 12.43 11.81
N ARG A 504 -19.07 13.35 11.95
CA ARG A 504 -20.44 13.00 12.31
C ARG A 504 -21.35 13.37 11.15
N HIS A 505 -22.26 12.48 10.86
CA HIS A 505 -23.19 12.61 9.76
C HIS A 505 -24.60 12.94 10.28
N GLU A 506 -25.36 13.69 9.50
CA GLU A 506 -26.71 14.03 9.82
C GLU A 506 -27.63 12.81 9.60
N HIS A 507 -28.12 12.22 10.70
CA HIS A 507 -29.20 11.25 10.67
C HIS A 507 -30.23 11.59 11.71
N ASN A 508 -31.49 11.19 11.46
CA ASN A 508 -32.66 11.43 12.30
C ASN A 508 -32.59 10.80 13.72
N PHE A 509 -31.45 10.21 14.12
CA PHE A 509 -31.19 9.67 15.45
C PHE A 509 -29.83 10.16 15.95
N PRO A 510 -29.81 11.10 16.92
CA PRO A 510 -28.59 11.82 17.32
C PRO A 510 -27.48 10.97 17.96
N ASP A 511 -27.74 9.75 18.44
CA ASP A 511 -26.81 8.99 19.29
C ASP A 511 -26.47 7.57 18.82
N SER A 512 -26.70 7.22 17.54
CA SER A 512 -26.26 5.89 17.06
C SER A 512 -24.77 5.92 16.65
N GLU A 513 -23.99 4.97 17.16
CA GLU A 513 -22.57 4.78 16.78
C GLU A 513 -22.35 4.64 15.26
N SER A 514 -23.39 4.28 14.50
CA SER A 514 -23.37 4.18 13.04
C SER A 514 -23.21 5.52 12.30
N ASN A 515 -23.41 6.65 12.98
CA ASN A 515 -23.32 7.99 12.41
C ASN A 515 -21.95 8.63 12.57
N ILE A 516 -20.98 7.91 13.15
CA ILE A 516 -19.64 8.42 13.41
C ILE A 516 -18.62 7.70 12.55
N THR A 517 -17.88 8.44 11.75
CA THR A 517 -16.73 7.93 11.01
C THR A 517 -15.45 8.33 11.71
N ASN A 518 -14.77 7.37 12.33
CA ASN A 518 -13.45 7.56 12.91
C ASN A 518 -12.36 7.07 11.95
N LYS A 519 -11.38 7.92 11.63
CA LYS A 519 -10.16 7.54 10.90
C LYS A 519 -8.96 7.76 11.80
N ALA A 520 -8.15 6.72 11.94
CA ALA A 520 -6.94 6.78 12.76
C ALA A 520 -5.83 5.94 12.11
N LYS A 521 -4.94 6.61 11.37
CA LYS A 521 -3.81 5.95 10.69
C LYS A 521 -2.93 5.17 11.67
N GLY A 522 -2.70 3.90 11.34
CA GLY A 522 -1.93 2.99 12.20
C GLY A 522 -2.72 2.39 13.35
N PHE A 523 -3.97 2.83 13.54
CA PHE A 523 -4.97 2.26 14.46
C PHE A 523 -6.18 1.70 13.71
N SER A 524 -6.19 1.67 12.38
CA SER A 524 -7.34 1.27 11.57
C SER A 524 -7.91 -0.12 11.90
N LYS A 525 -7.06 -1.04 12.38
CA LYS A 525 -7.51 -2.35 12.92
C LYS A 525 -8.11 -2.26 14.33
N PHE A 526 -8.08 -1.09 14.96
CA PHE A 526 -8.59 -0.78 16.28
C PHE A 526 -9.59 0.37 16.26
N ALA A 527 -9.85 0.97 15.08
CA ALA A 527 -10.82 2.06 14.96
C ALA A 527 -12.21 1.66 15.47
N GLU A 528 -12.56 0.38 15.33
CA GLU A 528 -13.77 -0.21 15.90
C GLU A 528 -13.73 -0.35 17.43
N LYS A 529 -12.52 -0.33 18.03
CA LYS A 529 -12.29 -0.43 19.48
C LYS A 529 -11.87 0.89 20.12
N LEU A 530 -11.67 1.94 19.32
CA LEU A 530 -11.40 3.26 19.86
C LEU A 530 -12.71 3.83 20.43
N PRO A 531 -12.68 4.44 21.63
CA PRO A 531 -13.85 5.11 22.17
C PRO A 531 -14.33 6.21 21.22
N ALA A 532 -15.64 6.45 21.18
CA ALA A 532 -16.25 7.45 20.30
C ALA A 532 -15.63 8.86 20.48
N ASN A 533 -15.11 9.15 21.66
CA ASN A 533 -14.42 10.39 22.02
C ASN A 533 -12.90 10.34 21.83
N ALA A 534 -12.34 9.30 21.20
CA ALA A 534 -10.89 9.10 21.06
C ALA A 534 -10.17 10.34 20.46
N VAL A 535 -10.76 10.94 19.42
CA VAL A 535 -10.18 12.12 18.78
C VAL A 535 -10.24 13.33 19.69
N SER A 536 -11.31 13.48 20.49
CA SER A 536 -11.44 14.56 21.48
C SER A 536 -10.42 14.43 22.60
N LEU A 537 -10.18 13.19 23.10
CA LEU A 537 -9.16 12.91 24.11
C LEU A 537 -7.75 13.22 23.57
N LEU A 538 -7.46 12.85 22.34
CA LEU A 538 -6.20 13.21 21.68
C LEU A 538 -6.05 14.71 21.47
N ALA A 539 -7.17 15.41 21.19
CA ALA A 539 -7.18 16.86 21.01
C ALA A 539 -6.92 17.61 22.33
N SER A 540 -7.36 17.05 23.48
CA SER A 540 -7.07 17.61 24.81
C SER A 540 -5.62 17.34 25.28
N GLY A 541 -4.80 16.70 24.45
CA GLY A 541 -3.41 16.35 24.79
C GLY A 541 -3.26 15.04 25.56
N GLU A 542 -4.34 14.32 25.77
CA GLU A 542 -4.29 12.97 26.35
C GLU A 542 -3.68 11.98 25.37
N SER A 543 -3.05 10.93 25.88
CA SER A 543 -2.53 9.85 25.07
C SER A 543 -3.47 8.65 25.15
N LEU A 544 -3.80 8.07 23.98
CA LEU A 544 -4.49 6.79 23.93
C LEU A 544 -3.46 5.66 23.85
N GLU A 545 -3.54 4.73 24.78
CA GLU A 545 -2.75 3.50 24.75
C GLU A 545 -3.61 2.37 24.21
N VAL A 546 -3.15 1.77 23.12
CA VAL A 546 -3.79 0.59 22.54
C VAL A 546 -2.79 -0.55 22.57
N SER A 547 -3.11 -1.58 23.33
CA SER A 547 -2.35 -2.82 23.34
C SER A 547 -2.77 -3.70 22.16
N ARG A 548 -1.81 -4.15 21.39
CA ARG A 548 -2.03 -5.13 20.32
C ARG A 548 -0.93 -6.17 20.34
N PHE A 549 -1.23 -7.36 19.89
CA PHE A 549 -0.20 -8.26 19.42
C PHE A 549 0.41 -7.65 18.16
N ALA A 550 1.56 -7.02 18.31
CA ALA A 550 2.36 -6.56 17.21
C ALA A 550 3.39 -7.64 16.92
N LYS A 551 3.52 -7.93 15.67
CA LYS A 551 4.63 -8.72 15.17
C LYS A 551 5.92 -8.00 15.51
N ALA A 552 6.90 -8.78 15.86
CA ALA A 552 8.26 -8.27 15.98
C ALA A 552 8.60 -7.48 14.72
N ARG A 553 9.04 -6.28 14.93
CA ARG A 553 9.06 -5.21 13.92
C ARG A 553 10.00 -5.44 12.74
N SER A 554 10.73 -6.55 12.71
CA SER A 554 11.70 -6.67 11.64
C SER A 554 12.16 -8.10 11.46
N VAL A 555 11.63 -8.75 10.43
CA VAL A 555 12.32 -9.85 9.77
C VAL A 555 13.79 -9.43 9.50
N ILE A 556 14.03 -8.16 9.15
CA ILE A 556 15.36 -7.56 8.89
C ILE A 556 16.22 -7.48 10.15
N ARG A 557 15.64 -7.37 11.34
CA ARG A 557 16.39 -7.34 12.62
C ARG A 557 16.48 -8.71 13.30
N GLY A 558 15.94 -9.75 12.66
CA GLY A 558 15.93 -11.09 13.22
C GLY A 558 14.96 -11.28 14.40
N ASP A 559 14.08 -10.33 14.64
CA ASP A 559 13.05 -10.43 15.67
C ASP A 559 11.85 -11.16 15.08
N PHE A 560 11.80 -12.47 15.23
CA PHE A 560 10.67 -13.29 14.85
C PHE A 560 9.85 -13.64 16.11
N GLY A 561 8.67 -13.11 16.22
CA GLY A 561 7.77 -13.40 17.32
C GLY A 561 6.57 -12.47 17.35
N LEU A 562 5.55 -12.88 18.06
CA LEU A 562 4.42 -12.03 18.41
C LEU A 562 4.75 -11.37 19.76
N MET A 563 4.82 -10.05 19.75
CA MET A 563 5.05 -9.27 20.96
C MET A 563 3.79 -8.46 21.25
N LEU A 564 3.42 -8.40 22.52
CA LEU A 564 2.44 -7.41 22.95
C LEU A 564 3.08 -6.03 22.79
N SER A 565 2.60 -5.28 21.81
CA SER A 565 3.05 -3.91 21.57
C SER A 565 2.02 -2.94 22.08
N GLN A 566 2.41 -2.08 22.98
CA GLN A 566 1.64 -0.89 23.33
C GLN A 566 1.97 0.21 22.33
N LYS A 567 0.94 0.76 21.72
CA LYS A 567 1.07 1.91 20.84
C LYS A 567 0.42 3.10 21.51
N ARG A 568 1.24 4.10 21.80
CA ARG A 568 0.78 5.39 22.30
C ARG A 568 0.52 6.31 21.13
N CYS A 569 -0.68 6.85 21.04
CA CYS A 569 -1.03 7.91 20.12
C CYS A 569 -0.98 9.24 20.88
N HIS A 570 -0.18 10.16 20.43
CA HIS A 570 -0.15 11.54 20.91
C HIS A 570 -0.07 12.48 19.69
N MET A 571 -0.40 13.72 19.93
CA MET A 571 -0.51 14.70 18.88
C MET A 571 0.83 15.41 18.61
N ASP A 572 1.56 14.95 17.56
CA ASP A 572 2.69 15.70 16.99
C ASP A 572 2.34 16.09 15.55
N TYR A 573 1.60 17.18 15.40
CA TYR A 573 1.34 17.72 14.07
C TYR A 573 2.12 19.02 13.87
N GLU A 574 3.13 18.98 13.02
CA GLU A 574 4.06 20.07 12.79
C GLU A 574 4.12 20.54 11.33
N LYS A 575 3.17 20.14 10.47
CA LYS A 575 3.21 20.56 9.05
C LYS A 575 2.72 22.00 8.85
N ARG A 576 1.82 22.48 9.72
CA ARG A 576 1.29 23.84 9.74
C ARG A 576 1.32 24.39 11.17
N ILE A 577 1.19 25.68 11.30
CA ILE A 577 1.02 26.38 12.59
C ILE A 577 -0.46 26.60 12.78
N PHE A 578 -1.04 26.11 13.87
CA PHE A 578 -2.45 26.30 14.22
C PHE A 578 -2.61 27.41 15.24
N HIS A 579 -3.67 28.19 15.08
CA HIS A 579 -4.10 29.27 15.97
C HIS A 579 -5.25 28.80 16.87
N ASP A 580 -5.52 29.56 17.94
CA ASP A 580 -6.57 29.23 18.92
C ASP A 580 -7.99 29.25 18.32
N ASP A 581 -8.19 29.96 17.23
CA ASP A 581 -9.44 29.99 16.47
C ASP A 581 -9.63 28.76 15.54
N GLY A 582 -8.71 27.81 15.56
CA GLY A 582 -8.73 26.61 14.73
C GLY A 582 -8.25 26.81 13.29
N SER A 583 -7.91 28.05 12.89
CA SER A 583 -7.26 28.33 11.62
C SER A 583 -5.81 27.91 11.60
N SER A 584 -5.18 27.88 10.44
CA SER A 584 -3.75 27.57 10.36
C SER A 584 -3.06 28.32 9.24
N GLU A 585 -1.74 28.47 9.40
CA GLU A 585 -0.86 28.99 8.37
C GLU A 585 0.23 27.99 8.00
N PRO A 586 0.78 28.05 6.77
CA PRO A 586 1.90 27.20 6.38
C PRO A 586 3.16 27.59 7.18
N ARG A 587 4.03 26.61 7.44
CA ARG A 587 5.32 26.91 8.03
C ARG A 587 6.20 27.71 7.08
N ARG A 588 6.99 28.59 7.62
CA ARG A 588 8.06 29.25 6.88
C ARG A 588 9.32 28.39 6.96
N VAL A 589 9.99 28.22 5.84
CA VAL A 589 11.31 27.61 5.73
C VAL A 589 12.25 28.54 4.97
N ASP A 590 13.44 28.74 5.49
CA ASP A 590 14.49 29.52 4.85
C ASP A 590 15.77 28.70 4.98
N PHE A 591 16.00 27.81 3.99
CA PHE A 591 17.22 26.98 3.87
C PHE A 591 18.02 27.45 2.67
N GLU A 592 19.35 27.54 2.84
CA GLU A 592 20.27 27.77 1.74
C GLU A 592 20.55 26.49 0.95
#